data_2ecb513127c8b3de14f01821ad6c16b5
#
_entry.id   2ecb513127c8b3de14f01821ad6c16b5
#
_cell.length_a   1.000
_cell.length_b   1.000
_cell.length_c   1.000
_cell.angle_alpha   90.00
_cell.angle_beta   90.00
_cell.angle_gamma   90.00
#
_symmetry.space_group_name_H-M   'P 1'
#
loop_
_entity.id
_entity.type
_entity.pdbx_description
1 polymer ?
#
loop_
_entity_poly.entity_id
_entity_poly.type
_entity_poly.pdbx_seq_one_letter_code
_entity_poly.pdbx_strand_id
1 'polypeptide(L)'
;MKKTIIMAGIISGLVVTSVAQARDTLSLAGSSTVLPFARIIAEQLGKNPNFKTPVVESGGSSVGKKGVCDGVGTKFIDIGNASSRMKTKELAYCEKNGVKLTEIKVGYDGIVVANSKKGKVLNISKADLGKAL
;
A
#
# COMPACT_ATOMS: atom_id res chain seq x y z
N MET A 1 58.51 47.54 -12.51
CA MET A 1 57.35 47.15 -13.32
C MET A 1 56.84 45.78 -12.78
N LYS A 2 55.83 45.84 -11.93
CA LYS A 2 55.26 44.60 -11.29
C LYS A 2 54.08 44.13 -12.13
N LYS A 3 54.16 42.91 -12.71
CA LYS A 3 53.08 42.26 -13.46
C LYS A 3 52.20 41.48 -12.48
N THR A 4 50.98 41.95 -12.28
CA THR A 4 49.97 41.26 -11.50
C THR A 4 49.26 40.25 -12.41
N ILE A 5 49.40 38.95 -12.12
CA ILE A 5 48.67 37.86 -12.81
C ILE A 5 47.37 37.66 -12.05
N ILE A 6 46.24 37.97 -12.69
CA ILE A 6 44.89 37.69 -12.20
C ILE A 6 44.55 36.25 -12.65
N MET A 7 44.51 35.36 -11.69
CA MET A 7 44.10 33.97 -11.90
C MET A 7 42.57 33.88 -11.75
N ALA A 8 41.85 33.84 -12.88
CA ALA A 8 40.39 33.64 -12.92
C ALA A 8 40.09 32.19 -12.64
N GLY A 9 39.62 31.89 -11.45
CA GLY A 9 39.13 30.55 -11.07
C GLY A 9 37.77 30.26 -11.71
N ILE A 10 37.72 29.33 -12.64
CA ILE A 10 36.47 28.79 -13.20
C ILE A 10 35.89 27.78 -12.19
N ILE A 11 34.87 28.22 -11.44
CA ILE A 11 34.07 27.32 -10.60
C ILE A 11 33.08 26.62 -11.52
N SER A 12 33.45 25.43 -11.99
CA SER A 12 32.50 24.51 -12.66
C SER A 12 31.53 23.95 -11.63
N GLY A 13 30.36 24.56 -11.54
CA GLY A 13 29.27 24.01 -10.73
C GLY A 13 28.82 22.66 -11.29
N LEU A 14 29.11 21.56 -10.59
CA LEU A 14 28.48 20.28 -10.82
C LEU A 14 27.00 20.39 -10.50
N VAL A 15 26.18 20.55 -11.52
CA VAL A 15 24.72 20.35 -11.40
C VAL A 15 24.47 18.86 -11.27
N VAL A 16 24.34 18.37 -10.03
CA VAL A 16 23.90 17.00 -9.75
C VAL A 16 22.41 16.93 -10.10
N THR A 17 22.10 16.56 -11.33
CA THR A 17 20.74 16.19 -11.71
C THR A 17 20.39 14.90 -10.97
N SER A 18 19.61 15.01 -9.89
CA SER A 18 18.98 13.86 -9.26
C SER A 18 18.03 13.24 -10.27
N VAL A 19 18.44 12.13 -10.87
CA VAL A 19 17.55 11.29 -11.69
C VAL A 19 16.52 10.74 -10.72
N ALA A 20 15.28 11.23 -10.81
CA ALA A 20 14.17 10.63 -10.10
C ALA A 20 14.00 9.20 -10.64
N GLN A 21 14.45 8.22 -9.87
CA GLN A 21 14.36 6.82 -10.25
C GLN A 21 12.89 6.38 -10.07
N ALA A 22 12.15 6.36 -11.17
CA ALA A 22 10.82 5.81 -11.18
C ALA A 22 10.91 4.30 -10.90
N ARG A 23 10.07 3.79 -10.00
CA ARG A 23 9.96 2.35 -9.78
C ARG A 23 9.12 1.76 -10.92
N ASP A 24 9.67 0.76 -11.61
CA ASP A 24 9.00 0.09 -12.74
C ASP A 24 7.91 -0.90 -12.29
N THR A 25 7.78 -1.18 -11.00
CA THR A 25 6.91 -2.22 -10.46
C THR A 25 6.05 -1.66 -9.34
N LEU A 26 4.74 -1.87 -9.41
CA LEU A 26 3.82 -1.52 -8.33
C LEU A 26 4.04 -2.44 -7.13
N SER A 27 4.00 -1.87 -5.92
CA SER A 27 4.10 -2.58 -4.66
C SER A 27 2.79 -2.46 -3.89
N LEU A 28 2.21 -3.61 -3.57
CA LEU A 28 0.95 -3.71 -2.84
C LEU A 28 1.19 -4.50 -1.55
N ALA A 29 0.62 -4.04 -0.43
CA ALA A 29 0.65 -4.82 0.81
C ALA A 29 -0.67 -4.68 1.58
N GLY A 30 -0.97 -5.64 2.44
CA GLY A 30 -2.07 -5.49 3.38
C GLY A 30 -2.88 -6.75 3.67
N SER A 31 -4.18 -6.63 3.57
CA SER A 31 -5.18 -7.61 3.99
C SER A 31 -4.96 -9.01 3.39
N SER A 32 -4.92 -10.02 4.25
CA SER A 32 -4.90 -11.43 3.83
C SER A 32 -6.20 -11.86 3.14
N THR A 33 -7.33 -11.25 3.48
CA THR A 33 -8.62 -11.46 2.81
C THR A 33 -8.58 -11.01 1.35
N VAL A 34 -7.95 -9.85 1.09
CA VAL A 34 -7.87 -9.28 -0.27
C VAL A 34 -6.73 -9.91 -1.08
N LEU A 35 -5.74 -10.49 -0.42
CA LEU A 35 -4.52 -11.02 -1.04
C LEU A 35 -4.76 -11.94 -2.25
N PRO A 36 -5.64 -12.97 -2.21
CA PRO A 36 -5.83 -13.86 -3.35
C PRO A 36 -6.37 -13.12 -4.58
N PHE A 37 -7.25 -12.16 -4.39
CA PHE A 37 -7.79 -11.34 -5.48
C PHE A 37 -6.73 -10.41 -6.05
N ALA A 38 -5.97 -9.73 -5.18
CA ALA A 38 -4.90 -8.83 -5.59
C ALA A 38 -3.81 -9.57 -6.40
N ARG A 39 -3.47 -10.82 -6.02
CA ARG A 39 -2.52 -11.64 -6.76
C ARG A 39 -3.00 -11.98 -8.16
N ILE A 40 -4.26 -12.41 -8.31
CA ILE A 40 -4.84 -12.72 -9.62
C ILE A 40 -4.80 -11.49 -10.52
N ILE A 41 -5.16 -10.31 -10.00
CA ILE A 41 -5.13 -9.06 -10.77
C ILE A 41 -3.68 -8.71 -11.15
N ALA A 42 -2.73 -8.84 -10.23
CA ALA A 42 -1.32 -8.58 -10.49
C ALA A 42 -0.76 -9.51 -11.58
N GLU A 43 -1.09 -10.80 -11.53
CA GLU A 43 -0.69 -11.76 -12.56
C GLU A 43 -1.31 -11.43 -13.93
N GLN A 44 -2.58 -11.03 -13.97
CA GLN A 44 -3.22 -10.62 -15.23
C GLN A 44 -2.60 -9.34 -15.79
N LEU A 45 -2.29 -8.37 -14.94
CA LEU A 45 -1.61 -7.15 -15.36
C LEU A 45 -0.22 -7.44 -15.91
N GLY A 46 0.53 -8.36 -15.28
CA GLY A 46 1.86 -8.79 -15.72
C GLY A 46 1.89 -9.54 -17.04
N LYS A 47 0.75 -10.03 -17.55
CA LYS A 47 0.65 -10.59 -18.91
C LYS A 47 0.68 -9.52 -20.01
N ASN A 48 0.42 -8.26 -19.66
CA ASN A 48 0.54 -7.15 -20.59
C ASN A 48 2.03 -6.75 -20.68
N PRO A 49 2.64 -6.77 -21.89
CA PRO A 49 4.07 -6.49 -22.06
C PRO A 49 4.48 -5.08 -21.63
N ASN A 50 3.52 -4.16 -21.49
CA ASN A 50 3.79 -2.78 -21.07
C ASN A 50 3.88 -2.61 -19.53
N PHE A 51 3.60 -3.66 -18.76
CA PHE A 51 3.62 -3.62 -17.30
C PHE A 51 4.44 -4.75 -16.70
N LYS A 52 5.23 -4.45 -15.69
CA LYS A 52 5.83 -5.49 -14.84
C LYS A 52 4.77 -6.01 -13.86
N THR A 53 4.82 -7.30 -13.58
CA THR A 53 3.93 -7.91 -12.58
C THR A 53 4.07 -7.21 -11.22
N PRO A 54 2.99 -6.66 -10.65
CA PRO A 54 3.03 -6.04 -9.35
C PRO A 54 3.44 -7.01 -8.24
N VAL A 55 4.17 -6.52 -7.25
CA VAL A 55 4.51 -7.28 -6.04
C VAL A 55 3.38 -7.16 -5.04
N VAL A 56 2.84 -8.30 -4.58
CA VAL A 56 1.71 -8.35 -3.63
C VAL A 56 2.09 -9.11 -2.38
N GLU A 57 2.14 -8.41 -1.25
CA GLU A 57 2.53 -8.94 0.05
C GLU A 57 1.34 -8.98 1.03
N SER A 58 1.37 -9.95 1.96
CA SER A 58 0.42 -10.05 3.05
C SER A 58 1.03 -9.52 4.34
N GLY A 59 0.24 -8.78 5.12
CA GLY A 59 0.68 -8.24 6.41
C GLY A 59 -0.51 -7.83 7.28
N GLY A 60 -1.74 -8.08 6.78
CA GLY A 60 -2.97 -7.62 7.41
C GLY A 60 -3.34 -6.18 7.03
N SER A 61 -4.62 -5.83 7.20
CA SER A 61 -5.16 -4.53 6.81
C SER A 61 -4.44 -3.34 7.45
N SER A 62 -3.97 -3.50 8.69
CA SER A 62 -3.24 -2.42 9.39
C SER A 62 -1.88 -2.12 8.74
N VAL A 63 -1.19 -3.14 8.23
CA VAL A 63 0.08 -2.98 7.50
C VAL A 63 -0.17 -2.25 6.20
N GLY A 64 -1.19 -2.66 5.42
CA GLY A 64 -1.54 -1.97 4.17
C GLY A 64 -1.92 -0.51 4.37
N LYS A 65 -2.80 -0.24 5.34
CA LYS A 65 -3.26 1.11 5.67
C LYS A 65 -2.13 2.02 6.15
N LYS A 66 -1.27 1.49 7.05
CA LYS A 66 -0.13 2.26 7.53
C LYS A 66 0.89 2.47 6.42
N GLY A 67 1.28 1.43 5.70
CA GLY A 67 2.32 1.49 4.69
C GLY A 67 2.02 2.47 3.56
N VAL A 68 0.76 2.54 3.08
CA VAL A 68 0.37 3.53 2.06
C VAL A 68 0.38 4.96 2.60
N CYS A 69 0.29 5.15 3.93
CA CYS A 69 0.34 6.45 4.59
C CYS A 69 1.73 6.84 5.09
N ASP A 70 2.73 5.98 5.00
CA ASP A 70 4.09 6.26 5.49
C ASP A 70 4.83 7.30 4.61
N GLY A 71 4.37 7.52 3.36
CA GLY A 71 4.93 8.54 2.48
C GLY A 71 4.65 8.28 1.01
N VAL A 72 5.20 9.15 0.17
CA VAL A 72 5.13 9.08 -1.30
C VAL A 72 6.51 8.81 -1.87
N GLY A 73 6.59 7.93 -2.86
CA GLY A 73 7.83 7.62 -3.58
C GLY A 73 8.22 6.15 -3.53
N THR A 74 9.35 5.82 -4.14
CA THR A 74 9.77 4.44 -4.42
C THR A 74 10.08 3.57 -3.20
N LYS A 75 10.20 4.16 -2.02
CA LYS A 75 10.44 3.46 -0.75
C LYS A 75 9.17 2.96 -0.07
N PHE A 76 8.01 3.45 -0.49
CA PHE A 76 6.72 3.16 0.13
C PHE A 76 5.85 2.29 -0.79
N ILE A 77 4.85 1.63 -0.24
CA ILE A 77 3.90 0.87 -1.04
C ILE A 77 2.98 1.82 -1.82
N ASP A 78 2.58 1.41 -3.02
CA ASP A 78 1.69 2.21 -3.88
C ASP A 78 0.23 2.00 -3.53
N ILE A 79 -0.14 0.78 -3.12
CA ILE A 79 -1.52 0.39 -2.85
C ILE A 79 -1.58 -0.37 -1.52
N GLY A 80 -2.38 0.14 -0.59
CA GLY A 80 -2.68 -0.52 0.67
C GLY A 80 -3.98 -1.33 0.57
N ASN A 81 -3.91 -2.66 0.63
CA ASN A 81 -5.08 -3.52 0.64
C ASN A 81 -5.68 -3.62 2.05
N ALA A 82 -7.00 -3.45 2.17
CA ALA A 82 -7.68 -3.53 3.45
C ALA A 82 -9.07 -4.17 3.32
N SER A 83 -9.48 -4.97 4.32
CA SER A 83 -10.82 -5.53 4.47
C SER A 83 -11.76 -4.61 5.26
N SER A 84 -11.33 -3.40 5.59
CA SER A 84 -12.12 -2.40 6.32
C SER A 84 -11.73 -0.99 5.91
N ARG A 85 -12.66 -0.06 6.04
CA ARG A 85 -12.42 1.35 5.75
C ARG A 85 -11.34 1.97 6.63
N MET A 86 -10.76 3.05 6.14
CA MET A 86 -9.87 3.90 6.92
C MET A 86 -10.62 4.53 8.10
N LYS A 87 -10.00 4.52 9.26
CA LYS A 87 -10.50 5.22 10.44
C LYS A 87 -9.99 6.66 10.43
N THR A 88 -10.69 7.56 11.12
CA THR A 88 -10.31 8.99 11.22
C THR A 88 -8.85 9.19 11.63
N LYS A 89 -8.36 8.41 12.60
CA LYS A 89 -6.96 8.48 13.05
C LYS A 89 -5.96 8.01 12.00
N GLU A 90 -6.35 7.05 11.15
CA GLU A 90 -5.52 6.53 10.06
C GLU A 90 -5.42 7.58 8.93
N LEU A 91 -6.54 8.26 8.61
CA LEU A 91 -6.56 9.37 7.66
C LEU A 91 -5.70 10.54 8.14
N ALA A 92 -5.81 10.93 9.42
CA ALA A 92 -4.98 11.98 10.00
C ALA A 92 -3.47 11.63 9.94
N TYR A 93 -3.12 10.34 10.05
CA TYR A 93 -1.75 9.89 9.87
C TYR A 93 -1.26 10.06 8.43
N CYS A 94 -2.08 9.74 7.42
CA CYS A 94 -1.77 10.00 6.02
C CYS A 94 -1.52 11.49 5.77
N GLU A 95 -2.42 12.36 6.24
CA GLU A 95 -2.32 13.81 6.09
C GLU A 95 -1.04 14.36 6.71
N LYS A 96 -0.69 13.90 7.92
CA LYS A 96 0.55 14.28 8.61
C LYS A 96 1.80 13.96 7.78
N ASN A 97 1.77 12.89 7.03
CA ASN A 97 2.86 12.44 6.16
C ASN A 97 2.75 13.00 4.72
N GLY A 98 1.83 13.93 4.46
CA GLY A 98 1.63 14.56 3.16
C GLY A 98 1.04 13.61 2.10
N VAL A 99 0.40 12.50 2.52
CA VAL A 99 -0.20 11.53 1.62
C VAL A 99 -1.67 11.84 1.42
N LYS A 100 -2.05 12.13 0.18
CA LYS A 100 -3.45 12.26 -0.24
C LYS A 100 -3.96 10.89 -0.67
N LEU A 101 -4.80 10.28 0.15
CA LEU A 101 -5.32 8.94 -0.08
C LEU A 101 -6.63 8.96 -0.89
N THR A 102 -6.78 7.98 -1.79
CA THR A 102 -8.05 7.64 -2.44
C THR A 102 -8.47 6.24 -2.03
N GLU A 103 -9.66 6.11 -1.41
CA GLU A 103 -10.22 4.80 -1.04
C GLU A 103 -11.12 4.29 -2.17
N ILE A 104 -10.81 3.11 -2.70
CA ILE A 104 -11.59 2.43 -3.74
C ILE A 104 -12.17 1.15 -3.16
N LYS A 105 -13.50 1.06 -3.11
CA LYS A 105 -14.19 -0.14 -2.69
C LYS A 105 -14.30 -1.12 -3.86
N VAL A 106 -13.66 -2.29 -3.74
CA VAL A 106 -13.60 -3.32 -4.78
C VAL A 106 -14.63 -4.44 -4.61
N GLY A 107 -15.24 -4.56 -3.41
CA GLY A 107 -16.24 -5.62 -3.14
C GLY A 107 -16.69 -5.66 -1.69
N TYR A 108 -17.39 -6.71 -1.35
CA TYR A 108 -17.84 -7.04 0.00
C TYR A 108 -17.31 -8.41 0.39
N ASP A 109 -17.00 -8.58 1.67
CA ASP A 109 -16.67 -9.85 2.29
C ASP A 109 -17.78 -10.27 3.26
N GLY A 110 -17.92 -11.57 3.48
CA GLY A 110 -18.90 -12.15 4.38
C GLY A 110 -18.23 -12.98 5.47
N ILE A 111 -18.68 -12.81 6.71
CA ILE A 111 -18.26 -13.65 7.83
C ILE A 111 -19.34 -14.68 8.08
N VAL A 112 -18.95 -15.94 8.19
CA VAL A 112 -19.84 -17.05 8.53
C VAL A 112 -19.45 -17.65 9.88
N VAL A 113 -20.44 -18.06 10.65
CA VAL A 113 -20.24 -18.89 11.85
C VAL A 113 -20.57 -20.32 11.47
N ALA A 114 -19.61 -21.21 11.63
CA ALA A 114 -19.76 -22.61 11.25
C ALA A 114 -19.28 -23.54 12.35
N ASN A 115 -19.87 -24.72 12.42
CA ASN A 115 -19.40 -25.80 13.28
C ASN A 115 -19.18 -27.09 12.47
N SER A 116 -18.65 -28.12 13.12
CA SER A 116 -18.46 -29.42 12.49
C SER A 116 -19.79 -30.00 12.02
N LYS A 117 -19.82 -30.65 10.84
CA LYS A 117 -20.97 -31.43 10.35
C LYS A 117 -21.41 -32.52 11.31
N LYS A 118 -20.51 -33.01 12.19
CA LYS A 118 -20.82 -34.04 13.22
C LYS A 118 -21.31 -33.39 14.53
N GLY A 119 -21.27 -32.08 14.66
CA GLY A 119 -21.74 -31.33 15.83
C GLY A 119 -23.28 -31.16 15.79
N LYS A 120 -23.82 -30.64 16.90
CA LYS A 120 -25.24 -30.26 16.95
C LYS A 120 -25.49 -29.13 15.95
N VAL A 121 -26.69 -29.11 15.36
CA VAL A 121 -27.09 -27.99 14.48
C VAL A 121 -27.00 -26.69 15.24
N LEU A 122 -26.23 -25.73 14.69
CA LEU A 122 -26.06 -24.42 15.26
C LEU A 122 -27.29 -23.56 14.90
N ASN A 123 -28.14 -23.29 15.89
CA ASN A 123 -29.30 -22.42 15.74
C ASN A 123 -29.15 -21.25 16.72
N ILE A 124 -28.44 -20.21 16.29
CA ILE A 124 -28.15 -19.01 17.10
C ILE A 124 -28.65 -17.77 16.38
N SER A 125 -29.20 -16.84 17.14
CA SER A 125 -29.55 -15.52 16.63
C SER A 125 -28.32 -14.58 16.65
N LYS A 126 -28.42 -13.44 15.94
CA LYS A 126 -27.40 -12.38 16.05
C LYS A 126 -27.24 -11.84 17.47
N ALA A 127 -28.34 -11.83 18.24
CA ALA A 127 -28.32 -11.40 19.64
C ALA A 127 -27.53 -12.40 20.52
N ASP A 128 -27.70 -13.71 20.28
CA ASP A 128 -26.94 -14.73 21.00
C ASP A 128 -25.46 -14.67 20.67
N LEU A 129 -25.12 -14.45 19.40
CA LEU A 129 -23.73 -14.25 18.98
C LEU A 129 -23.11 -13.02 19.63
N GLY A 130 -23.85 -11.90 19.70
CA GLY A 130 -23.38 -10.66 20.32
C GLY A 130 -23.22 -10.76 21.86
N LYS A 131 -23.87 -11.73 22.53
CA LYS A 131 -23.65 -12.01 23.95
C LYS A 131 -22.45 -12.92 24.22
N ALA A 132 -22.05 -13.70 23.21
CA ALA A 132 -20.94 -14.65 23.30
C ALA A 132 -19.58 -14.03 22.98
N LEU A 133 -19.56 -12.82 22.38
CA LEU A 133 -18.37 -12.04 22.03
C LEU A 133 -18.08 -10.92 23.04
#